data_b93029fab40909003c673c03817f3900
#
_entry.id   b93029fab40909003c673c03817f3900
#
_cell.length_a   1.000
_cell.length_b   1.000
_cell.length_c   1.000
_cell.angle_alpha   90.00
_cell.angle_beta   90.00
_cell.angle_gamma   90.00
#
_symmetry.space_group_name_H-M   'P 1'
#
loop_
_entity.id
_entity.type
_entity.pdbx_description
1 polymer ?
#
loop_
_entity_poly.entity_id
_entity_poly.type
_entity_poly.pdbx_seq_one_letter_code
_entity_poly.pdbx_strand_id
1 'polypeptide(L)'
;MTSEKQLQQNSGVTERLPWKNEMNMEFDAVSLNESFARVSVAAFVAHLNPTMDEVADIKTAVSEAVTNAIIHGYDNVYGYGKHGNNQPAYLIIHPGKVYLRCCLERDVLQIEVEDHGKGMENVEQAMEPLYTTKPEYDRSGMGFAFMEAFMDELEVHSRPGQGTLVRMVKKLGTYPLIEERN
;
A
#
# COMPACT_ATOMS: atom_id res chain seq x y z
N MET A 1 -61.55 14.54 32.61
CA MET A 1 -60.56 13.49 32.91
C MET A 1 -59.81 13.17 31.64
N THR A 2 -58.71 13.84 31.48
CA THR A 2 -57.92 13.90 30.23
C THR A 2 -56.75 12.96 30.38
N SER A 3 -56.67 11.95 29.51
CA SER A 3 -55.55 11.02 29.46
C SER A 3 -54.40 11.64 28.68
N GLU A 4 -53.35 12.00 29.36
CA GLU A 4 -52.04 12.32 28.76
C GLU A 4 -51.40 11.03 28.30
N LYS A 5 -51.35 10.86 26.97
CA LYS A 5 -50.52 9.84 26.35
C LYS A 5 -49.09 10.38 26.30
N GLN A 6 -48.24 9.78 27.09
CA GLN A 6 -46.81 9.95 27.02
C GLN A 6 -46.31 9.47 25.64
N LEU A 7 -45.87 10.43 24.82
CA LEU A 7 -45.04 10.16 23.66
C LEU A 7 -43.63 9.82 24.16
N GLN A 8 -43.33 8.51 24.23
CA GLN A 8 -41.95 8.06 24.33
C GLN A 8 -41.25 8.43 23.02
N GLN A 9 -40.38 9.41 23.10
CA GLN A 9 -39.37 9.66 22.08
C GLN A 9 -38.41 8.50 22.07
N ASN A 10 -38.57 7.62 21.10
CA ASN A 10 -37.57 6.66 20.71
C ASN A 10 -36.43 7.44 20.04
N SER A 11 -35.41 7.82 20.82
CA SER A 11 -34.14 8.26 20.28
C SER A 11 -33.43 7.05 19.68
N GLY A 12 -33.82 6.69 18.46
CA GLY A 12 -33.10 5.76 17.65
C GLY A 12 -31.74 6.35 17.31
N VAL A 13 -30.74 6.06 18.12
CA VAL A 13 -29.35 6.17 17.71
C VAL A 13 -29.19 5.13 16.62
N THR A 14 -29.34 5.55 15.37
CA THR A 14 -28.86 4.78 14.24
C THR A 14 -27.34 4.68 14.41
N GLU A 15 -26.85 3.56 14.92
CA GLU A 15 -25.45 3.21 14.79
C GLU A 15 -25.15 3.27 13.29
N ARG A 16 -24.50 4.37 12.86
CA ARG A 16 -23.98 4.45 11.51
C ARG A 16 -22.93 3.34 11.42
N LEU A 17 -23.21 2.33 10.61
CA LEU A 17 -22.21 1.33 10.27
C LEU A 17 -20.91 2.05 9.89
N PRO A 18 -19.76 1.62 10.38
CA PRO A 18 -18.51 2.27 10.04
C PRO A 18 -18.38 2.32 8.52
N TRP A 19 -18.21 3.53 7.97
CA TRP A 19 -17.98 3.69 6.55
C TRP A 19 -16.68 2.97 6.17
N LYS A 20 -16.76 2.07 5.24
CA LYS A 20 -15.65 1.26 4.74
C LYS A 20 -15.63 1.34 3.21
N ASN A 21 -14.45 1.52 2.65
CA ASN A 21 -14.20 1.48 1.21
C ASN A 21 -13.00 0.59 0.92
N GLU A 22 -13.06 -0.19 -0.15
CA GLU A 22 -12.01 -1.14 -0.52
C GLU A 22 -11.64 -1.00 -1.99
N MET A 23 -10.37 -1.14 -2.28
CA MET A 23 -9.82 -1.21 -3.63
C MET A 23 -8.89 -2.41 -3.72
N ASN A 24 -9.07 -3.23 -4.76
CA ASN A 24 -8.18 -4.34 -5.08
C ASN A 24 -7.67 -4.19 -6.50
N MET A 25 -6.37 -4.35 -6.68
CA MET A 25 -5.70 -4.26 -7.95
C MET A 25 -4.75 -5.45 -8.13
N GLU A 26 -4.71 -6.00 -9.33
CA GLU A 26 -3.72 -6.98 -9.76
C GLU A 26 -3.07 -6.44 -11.02
N PHE A 27 -1.74 -6.45 -11.06
CA PHE A 27 -1.00 -5.99 -12.23
C PHE A 27 0.30 -6.78 -12.41
N ASP A 28 0.86 -6.73 -13.62
CA ASP A 28 2.14 -7.36 -13.92
C ASP A 28 3.27 -6.72 -13.11
N ALA A 29 4.16 -7.56 -12.60
CA ALA A 29 5.34 -7.13 -11.84
C ALA A 29 6.39 -6.50 -12.76
N VAL A 30 6.07 -5.32 -13.29
CA VAL A 30 6.93 -4.54 -14.19
C VAL A 30 7.09 -3.12 -13.66
N SER A 31 8.30 -2.54 -13.75
CA SER A 31 8.63 -1.24 -13.14
C SER A 31 7.71 -0.07 -13.60
N LEU A 32 7.10 -0.18 -14.78
CA LEU A 32 6.14 0.81 -15.27
C LEU A 32 4.87 0.89 -14.40
N ASN A 33 4.50 -0.21 -13.73
CA ASN A 33 3.30 -0.27 -12.91
C ASN A 33 3.49 0.30 -11.50
N GLU A 34 4.73 0.57 -11.08
CA GLU A 34 5.01 1.24 -9.80
C GLU A 34 4.34 2.63 -9.74
N SER A 35 4.54 3.45 -10.77
CA SER A 35 3.92 4.79 -10.84
C SER A 35 2.40 4.73 -10.85
N PHE A 36 1.83 3.75 -11.55
CA PHE A 36 0.39 3.52 -11.58
C PHE A 36 -0.14 3.15 -10.19
N ALA A 37 0.52 2.24 -9.49
CA ALA A 37 0.12 1.80 -8.16
C ALA A 37 0.07 2.97 -7.15
N ARG A 38 1.17 3.74 -7.01
CA ARG A 38 1.21 4.85 -6.05
C ARG A 38 0.20 5.97 -6.36
N VAL A 39 -0.07 6.24 -7.65
CA VAL A 39 -1.07 7.26 -8.04
C VAL A 39 -2.47 6.76 -7.75
N SER A 40 -2.76 5.48 -7.98
CA SER A 40 -4.06 4.88 -7.67
C SER A 40 -4.38 4.94 -6.19
N VAL A 41 -3.42 4.65 -5.31
CA VAL A 41 -3.63 4.75 -3.85
C VAL A 41 -3.85 6.20 -3.43
N ALA A 42 -3.06 7.15 -3.96
CA ALA A 42 -3.25 8.57 -3.68
C ALA A 42 -4.65 9.07 -4.11
N ALA A 43 -5.12 8.64 -5.28
CA ALA A 43 -6.47 8.96 -5.76
C ALA A 43 -7.56 8.31 -4.89
N PHE A 44 -7.33 7.09 -4.41
CA PHE A 44 -8.28 6.37 -3.54
C PHE A 44 -8.56 7.11 -2.23
N VAL A 45 -7.56 7.76 -1.64
CA VAL A 45 -7.69 8.50 -0.39
C VAL A 45 -8.05 9.99 -0.57
N ALA A 46 -8.04 10.51 -1.80
CA ALA A 46 -8.18 11.94 -2.08
C ALA A 46 -9.47 12.58 -1.53
N HIS A 47 -10.55 11.79 -1.44
CA HIS A 47 -11.83 12.27 -0.89
C HIS A 47 -11.80 12.58 0.61
N LEU A 48 -10.77 12.12 1.34
CA LEU A 48 -10.56 12.47 2.75
C LEU A 48 -9.80 13.80 2.92
N ASN A 49 -9.44 14.47 1.83
CA ASN A 49 -8.61 15.67 1.82
C ASN A 49 -7.32 15.52 2.66
N PRO A 50 -6.51 14.47 2.43
CA PRO A 50 -5.25 14.31 3.12
C PRO A 50 -4.33 15.51 2.86
N THR A 51 -3.43 15.79 3.79
CA THR A 51 -2.39 16.80 3.59
C THR A 51 -1.43 16.38 2.47
N MET A 52 -0.69 17.34 1.93
CA MET A 52 0.32 17.04 0.90
C MET A 52 1.42 16.11 1.43
N ASP A 53 1.78 16.23 2.71
CA ASP A 53 2.76 15.38 3.37
C ASP A 53 2.23 13.94 3.50
N GLU A 54 0.98 13.76 3.95
CA GLU A 54 0.35 12.43 4.02
C GLU A 54 0.28 11.76 2.65
N VAL A 55 -0.05 12.51 1.60
CA VAL A 55 -0.06 11.99 0.22
C VAL A 55 1.35 11.60 -0.23
N ALA A 56 2.37 12.41 0.09
CA ALA A 56 3.75 12.13 -0.25
C ALA A 56 4.27 10.87 0.47
N ASP A 57 3.98 10.75 1.77
CA ASP A 57 4.32 9.59 2.60
C ASP A 57 3.72 8.29 2.02
N ILE A 58 2.40 8.29 1.78
CA ILE A 58 1.68 7.15 1.21
C ILE A 58 2.28 6.76 -0.15
N LYS A 59 2.50 7.73 -1.03
CA LYS A 59 3.06 7.48 -2.36
C LYS A 59 4.45 6.86 -2.27
N THR A 60 5.30 7.34 -1.36
CA THR A 60 6.65 6.81 -1.17
C THR A 60 6.59 5.39 -0.62
N ALA A 61 5.80 5.14 0.43
CA ALA A 61 5.67 3.81 1.01
C ALA A 61 5.15 2.78 0.00
N VAL A 62 4.13 3.14 -0.81
CA VAL A 62 3.61 2.26 -1.88
C VAL A 62 4.66 2.02 -2.96
N SER A 63 5.40 3.05 -3.38
CA SER A 63 6.49 2.92 -4.34
C SER A 63 7.54 1.92 -3.89
N GLU A 64 8.00 2.03 -2.63
CA GLU A 64 8.99 1.13 -2.07
C GLU A 64 8.47 -0.30 -1.99
N ALA A 65 7.24 -0.52 -1.49
CA ALA A 65 6.66 -1.84 -1.38
C ALA A 65 6.48 -2.53 -2.75
N VAL A 66 5.96 -1.80 -3.75
CA VAL A 66 5.77 -2.33 -5.11
C VAL A 66 7.11 -2.58 -5.80
N THR A 67 8.09 -1.68 -5.63
CA THR A 67 9.44 -1.87 -6.16
C THR A 67 10.10 -3.12 -5.57
N ASN A 68 9.94 -3.34 -4.26
CA ASN A 68 10.46 -4.53 -3.60
C ASN A 68 9.82 -5.81 -4.18
N ALA A 69 8.51 -5.84 -4.37
CA ALA A 69 7.81 -6.96 -5.00
C ALA A 69 8.34 -7.25 -6.42
N ILE A 70 8.54 -6.22 -7.23
CA ILE A 70 9.02 -6.35 -8.61
C ILE A 70 10.47 -6.82 -8.65
N ILE A 71 11.37 -6.13 -7.95
CA ILE A 71 12.82 -6.34 -8.06
C ILE A 71 13.26 -7.54 -7.22
N HIS A 72 12.82 -7.61 -5.98
CA HIS A 72 13.25 -8.66 -5.05
C HIS A 72 12.37 -9.89 -5.09
N GLY A 73 11.08 -9.75 -5.35
CA GLY A 73 10.15 -10.86 -5.50
C GLY A 73 10.42 -11.65 -6.79
N TYR A 74 10.47 -10.98 -7.93
CA TYR A 74 10.49 -11.63 -9.24
C TYR A 74 11.79 -11.43 -10.03
N ASP A 75 12.77 -10.71 -9.51
CA ASP A 75 14.01 -10.37 -10.22
C ASP A 75 13.76 -9.57 -11.51
N ASN A 76 12.61 -8.89 -11.61
CA ASN A 76 12.20 -8.15 -12.78
C ASN A 76 12.75 -6.73 -12.76
N VAL A 77 13.84 -6.50 -13.46
CA VAL A 77 14.46 -5.19 -13.57
C VAL A 77 14.24 -4.63 -14.96
N TYR A 78 13.51 -3.53 -15.05
CA TYR A 78 13.54 -2.66 -16.23
C TYR A 78 14.74 -1.73 -16.12
N GLY A 79 15.77 -2.02 -16.86
CA GLY A 79 16.92 -1.15 -17.02
C GLY A 79 17.50 -1.31 -18.41
N TYR A 80 17.79 -0.21 -19.06
CA TYR A 80 18.63 -0.20 -20.25
C TYR A 80 19.96 -0.85 -19.90
N GLY A 81 20.12 -2.06 -20.29
CA GLY A 81 21.35 -2.76 -20.56
C GLY A 81 22.35 -2.88 -19.45
N LYS A 82 22.76 -3.97 -19.22
CA LYS A 82 24.08 -4.52 -18.97
C LYS A 82 23.98 -6.00 -18.64
N HIS A 83 22.96 -6.66 -19.15
CA HIS A 83 23.19 -8.08 -19.44
C HIS A 83 23.78 -8.11 -20.83
N GLY A 84 24.99 -8.64 -20.98
CA GLY A 84 25.81 -8.64 -22.22
C GLY A 84 25.21 -9.32 -23.45
N ASN A 85 23.90 -9.45 -23.50
CA ASN A 85 23.14 -9.84 -24.65
C ASN A 85 22.20 -8.65 -24.95
N ASN A 86 22.36 -8.04 -26.10
CA ASN A 86 21.57 -6.93 -26.66
C ASN A 86 20.05 -7.27 -26.79
N GLN A 87 19.45 -7.85 -25.77
CA GLN A 87 18.03 -8.17 -25.76
C GLN A 87 17.28 -6.99 -25.11
N PRO A 88 16.27 -6.46 -25.80
CA PRO A 88 15.48 -5.35 -25.25
C PRO A 88 14.71 -5.82 -24.01
N ALA A 89 14.69 -4.97 -22.98
CA ALA A 89 14.09 -5.22 -21.66
C ALA A 89 12.57 -5.52 -21.64
N TYR A 90 11.91 -5.57 -22.80
CA TYR A 90 10.49 -5.87 -22.92
C TYR A 90 10.17 -7.37 -23.11
N LEU A 91 11.16 -8.24 -23.04
CA LEU A 91 10.97 -9.69 -23.15
C LEU A 91 10.86 -10.39 -21.79
N ILE A 92 10.09 -9.81 -20.86
CA ILE A 92 9.64 -10.58 -19.69
C ILE A 92 8.43 -11.40 -20.13
N ILE A 93 8.66 -12.69 -20.40
CA ILE A 93 7.63 -13.60 -20.91
C ILE A 93 6.59 -13.93 -19.81
N HIS A 94 6.97 -13.89 -18.53
CA HIS A 94 6.11 -14.10 -17.37
C HIS A 94 6.57 -13.19 -16.22
N PRO A 95 6.07 -11.96 -16.15
CA PRO A 95 6.58 -10.98 -15.18
C PRO A 95 6.22 -11.28 -13.72
N GLY A 96 5.34 -12.24 -13.45
CA GLY A 96 4.71 -12.39 -12.14
C GLY A 96 3.61 -11.34 -11.91
N LYS A 97 2.98 -11.38 -10.74
CA LYS A 97 1.89 -10.48 -10.40
C LYS A 97 2.13 -9.82 -9.06
N VAL A 98 1.76 -8.56 -8.97
CA VAL A 98 1.67 -7.82 -7.71
C VAL A 98 0.19 -7.60 -7.42
N TYR A 99 -0.19 -7.89 -6.19
CA TYR A 99 -1.53 -7.67 -5.65
C TYR A 99 -1.46 -6.50 -4.68
N LEU A 100 -2.22 -5.45 -4.96
CA LEU A 100 -2.32 -4.27 -4.13
C LEU A 100 -3.75 -4.16 -3.61
N ARG A 101 -3.92 -4.18 -2.31
CA ARG A 101 -5.22 -4.02 -1.65
C ARG A 101 -5.17 -2.81 -0.75
N CYS A 102 -6.23 -2.02 -0.78
CA CYS A 102 -6.44 -0.90 0.13
C CYS A 102 -7.79 -1.07 0.81
N CYS A 103 -7.79 -0.88 2.11
CA CYS A 103 -8.99 -0.80 2.92
C CYS A 103 -8.96 0.53 3.68
N LEU A 104 -10.00 1.31 3.52
CA LEU A 104 -10.17 2.55 4.23
C LEU A 104 -11.38 2.41 5.15
N GLU A 105 -11.15 2.47 6.45
CA GLU A 105 -12.19 2.45 7.46
C GLU A 105 -12.10 3.73 8.29
N ARG A 106 -13.10 4.62 8.10
CA ARG A 106 -13.10 5.99 8.63
C ARG A 106 -11.86 6.77 8.13
N ASP A 107 -10.92 7.04 9.02
CA ASP A 107 -9.67 7.77 8.79
C ASP A 107 -8.42 6.87 8.78
N VAL A 108 -8.62 5.57 8.86
CA VAL A 108 -7.53 4.59 8.86
C VAL A 108 -7.42 3.92 7.50
N LEU A 109 -6.29 4.14 6.83
CA LEU A 109 -5.92 3.49 5.58
C LEU A 109 -5.03 2.30 5.88
N GLN A 110 -5.45 1.11 5.48
CA GLN A 110 -4.61 -0.08 5.41
C GLN A 110 -4.26 -0.36 3.96
N ILE A 111 -2.99 -0.63 3.70
CA ILE A 111 -2.45 -0.99 2.39
C ILE A 111 -1.76 -2.34 2.51
N GLU A 112 -2.04 -3.25 1.61
CA GLU A 112 -1.35 -4.52 1.48
C GLU A 112 -0.74 -4.62 0.08
N VAL A 113 0.55 -4.95 0.01
CA VAL A 113 1.25 -5.26 -1.23
C VAL A 113 1.77 -6.68 -1.13
N GLU A 114 1.30 -7.55 -2.01
CA GLU A 114 1.62 -8.97 -2.00
C GLU A 114 2.23 -9.39 -3.33
N ASP A 115 3.30 -10.17 -3.26
CA ASP A 115 3.88 -10.89 -4.38
C ASP A 115 3.95 -12.39 -4.08
N HIS A 116 3.94 -13.22 -5.12
CA HIS A 116 4.12 -14.66 -5.02
C HIS A 116 5.48 -15.08 -5.59
N GLY A 117 6.48 -14.25 -5.37
CA GLY A 117 7.85 -14.46 -5.85
C GLY A 117 8.68 -15.37 -4.95
N LYS A 118 9.98 -15.13 -4.94
CA LYS A 118 10.94 -16.01 -4.23
C LYS A 118 10.88 -15.91 -2.70
N GLY A 119 10.30 -14.83 -2.15
CA GLY A 119 10.28 -14.57 -0.72
C GLY A 119 11.67 -14.29 -0.11
N MET A 120 11.71 -14.18 1.22
CA MET A 120 12.91 -13.88 2.01
C MET A 120 13.17 -14.98 3.05
N GLU A 121 14.44 -15.29 3.27
CA GLU A 121 14.88 -16.24 4.32
C GLU A 121 14.87 -15.59 5.72
N ASN A 122 15.24 -14.31 5.78
CA ASN A 122 15.33 -13.55 7.02
C ASN A 122 14.73 -12.16 6.83
N VAL A 123 13.50 -11.99 7.32
CA VAL A 123 12.77 -10.72 7.24
C VAL A 123 13.40 -9.65 8.13
N GLU A 124 13.85 -10.01 9.34
CA GLU A 124 14.48 -9.07 10.28
C GLU A 124 15.72 -8.44 9.66
N GLN A 125 16.59 -9.26 9.05
CA GLN A 125 17.77 -8.77 8.34
C GLN A 125 17.43 -7.91 7.12
N ALA A 126 16.39 -8.28 6.38
CA ALA A 126 15.95 -7.52 5.20
C ALA A 126 15.38 -6.13 5.58
N MET A 127 14.89 -5.97 6.80
CA MET A 127 14.39 -4.69 7.32
C MET A 127 15.50 -3.81 7.91
N GLU A 128 16.73 -4.31 8.09
CA GLU A 128 17.83 -3.48 8.55
C GLU A 128 18.14 -2.35 7.54
N PRO A 129 18.30 -1.10 8.00
CA PRO A 129 18.68 0.01 7.12
C PRO A 129 19.98 -0.28 6.36
N LEU A 130 20.01 0.09 5.08
CA LEU A 130 21.13 -0.12 4.15
C LEU A 130 21.39 -1.59 3.77
N TYR A 131 20.57 -2.53 4.22
CA TYR A 131 20.66 -3.90 3.75
C TYR A 131 20.00 -4.04 2.39
N THR A 132 20.73 -4.60 1.44
CA THR A 132 20.20 -4.97 0.12
C THR A 132 20.89 -6.21 -0.43
N THR A 133 20.12 -7.10 -1.03
CA THR A 133 20.65 -8.26 -1.76
C THR A 133 21.04 -7.94 -3.19
N LYS A 134 20.72 -6.73 -3.68
CA LYS A 134 20.96 -6.28 -5.06
C LYS A 134 21.45 -4.82 -5.09
N PRO A 135 22.67 -4.55 -4.64
CA PRO A 135 23.18 -3.18 -4.55
C PRO A 135 23.28 -2.46 -5.91
N GLU A 136 23.32 -3.20 -7.01
CA GLU A 136 23.33 -2.64 -8.35
C GLU A 136 21.98 -2.08 -8.83
N TYR A 137 20.88 -2.48 -8.20
CA TYR A 137 19.49 -2.11 -8.56
C TYR A 137 18.78 -1.33 -7.47
N ASP A 138 19.07 -1.66 -6.22
CA ASP A 138 18.58 -0.94 -5.06
C ASP A 138 19.60 0.12 -4.65
N ARG A 139 19.26 1.36 -4.91
CA ARG A 139 20.17 2.49 -4.75
C ARG A 139 20.47 2.83 -3.30
N SER A 140 19.63 2.43 -2.35
CA SER A 140 19.76 2.90 -0.98
C SER A 140 19.70 1.81 0.10
N GLY A 141 19.04 0.67 -0.14
CA GLY A 141 18.72 -0.27 0.93
C GLY A 141 17.83 0.33 2.02
N MET A 142 17.07 1.36 1.68
CA MET A 142 16.26 2.15 2.63
C MET A 142 14.75 1.92 2.50
N GLY A 143 14.32 1.02 1.61
CA GLY A 143 12.90 0.86 1.28
C GLY A 143 12.03 0.56 2.51
N PHE A 144 12.40 -0.41 3.33
CA PHE A 144 11.67 -0.71 4.56
C PHE A 144 11.78 0.42 5.59
N ALA A 145 12.93 1.07 5.71
CA ALA A 145 13.11 2.21 6.61
C ALA A 145 12.22 3.41 6.21
N PHE A 146 12.01 3.64 4.92
CA PHE A 146 11.06 4.67 4.46
C PHE A 146 9.61 4.26 4.75
N MET A 147 9.23 3.00 4.51
CA MET A 147 7.89 2.52 4.86
C MET A 147 7.63 2.67 6.37
N GLU A 148 8.59 2.30 7.22
CA GLU A 148 8.48 2.44 8.68
C GLU A 148 8.41 3.91 9.14
N ALA A 149 9.17 4.81 8.50
CA ALA A 149 9.19 6.24 8.84
C ALA A 149 7.91 6.98 8.41
N PHE A 150 7.26 6.53 7.33
CA PHE A 150 6.12 7.26 6.73
C PHE A 150 4.76 6.66 7.09
N MET A 151 4.72 5.42 7.56
CA MET A 151 3.49 4.76 7.97
C MET A 151 3.45 4.58 9.48
N ASP A 152 2.26 4.51 10.06
CA ASP A 152 2.09 4.35 11.50
C ASP A 152 2.36 2.92 11.97
N GLU A 153 2.09 1.94 11.08
CA GLU A 153 2.39 0.53 11.34
C GLU A 153 2.94 -0.11 10.05
N LEU A 154 3.91 -1.01 10.22
CA LEU A 154 4.49 -1.82 9.15
C LEU A 154 4.62 -3.26 9.63
N GLU A 155 4.04 -4.19 8.88
CA GLU A 155 4.21 -5.63 9.06
C GLU A 155 4.69 -6.26 7.76
N VAL A 156 5.67 -7.16 7.87
CA VAL A 156 6.24 -7.89 6.73
C VAL A 156 6.17 -9.38 6.99
N HIS A 157 5.50 -10.11 6.13
CA HIS A 157 5.39 -11.56 6.18
C HIS A 157 5.99 -12.14 4.90
N SER A 158 7.00 -12.99 5.05
CA SER A 158 7.64 -13.63 3.90
C SER A 158 8.12 -15.03 4.24
N ARG A 159 8.11 -15.91 3.24
CA ARG A 159 8.69 -17.25 3.32
C ARG A 159 9.36 -17.59 2.00
N PRO A 160 10.51 -18.27 2.01
CA PRO A 160 11.17 -18.72 0.80
C PRO A 160 10.24 -19.50 -0.12
N GLY A 161 10.16 -19.10 -1.39
CA GLY A 161 9.33 -19.72 -2.40
C GLY A 161 7.82 -19.46 -2.30
N GLN A 162 7.37 -18.60 -1.35
CA GLN A 162 5.96 -18.27 -1.18
C GLN A 162 5.64 -16.78 -1.38
N GLY A 163 6.66 -15.96 -1.67
CA GLY A 163 6.51 -14.53 -1.87
C GLY A 163 6.53 -13.73 -0.58
N THR A 164 6.09 -12.48 -0.67
CA THR A 164 6.10 -11.52 0.43
C THR A 164 4.77 -10.77 0.48
N LEU A 165 4.27 -10.53 1.69
CA LEU A 165 3.18 -9.62 2.01
C LEU A 165 3.73 -8.48 2.87
N VAL A 166 3.58 -7.26 2.41
CA VAL A 166 3.85 -6.03 3.16
C VAL A 166 2.51 -5.39 3.50
N ARG A 167 2.23 -5.24 4.79
CA ARG A 167 1.05 -4.53 5.30
C ARG A 167 1.49 -3.23 5.94
N MET A 168 0.83 -2.15 5.59
CA MET A 168 1.09 -0.81 6.08
C MET A 168 -0.22 -0.18 6.54
N VAL A 169 -0.17 0.57 7.64
CA VAL A 169 -1.32 1.32 8.16
C VAL A 169 -0.94 2.78 8.31
N LYS A 170 -1.83 3.67 7.93
CA LYS A 170 -1.71 5.12 8.16
C LYS A 170 -3.05 5.70 8.58
N LYS A 171 -3.04 6.41 9.67
CA LYS A 171 -4.16 7.24 10.10
C LYS A 171 -4.06 8.60 9.43
N LEU A 172 -5.09 8.98 8.70
CA LEU A 172 -5.17 10.26 8.00
C LEU A 172 -5.80 11.29 8.91
N GLY A 173 -5.27 12.53 8.87
CA GLY A 173 -5.93 13.65 9.52
C GLY A 173 -7.25 13.94 8.81
N THR A 174 -8.36 13.54 9.43
CA THR A 174 -9.67 13.88 8.88
C THR A 174 -9.96 15.35 9.10
N TYR A 175 -9.95 16.14 8.04
CA TYR A 175 -10.73 17.35 8.03
C TYR A 175 -12.21 16.93 7.95
N PRO A 176 -13.09 17.45 8.83
CA PRO A 176 -14.48 17.03 8.83
C PRO A 176 -15.06 17.25 7.44
N LEU A 177 -15.39 16.14 6.77
CA LEU A 177 -16.18 16.19 5.55
C LEU A 177 -17.54 16.75 5.93
N ILE A 178 -17.73 18.03 5.62
CA ILE A 178 -19.03 18.69 5.52
C ILE A 178 -19.99 18.33 6.65
N GLU A 179 -20.13 19.20 7.64
CA GLU A 179 -21.39 19.30 8.36
C GLU A 179 -22.49 19.41 7.29
N GLU A 180 -23.31 18.39 7.19
CA GLU A 180 -24.56 18.50 6.42
C GLU A 180 -25.28 19.73 6.96
N ARG A 181 -25.29 20.79 6.16
CA ARG A 181 -26.16 21.95 6.45
C ARG A 181 -27.59 21.43 6.40
N ASN A 182 -28.19 21.37 7.59
CA ASN A 182 -29.62 21.22 7.75
C ASN A 182 -30.35 22.37 7.06
#